data_0f7ec302ecca7f3e5c14e9d6f0d68898
#
_entry.id   0f7ec302ecca7f3e5c14e9d6f0d68898
#
_cell.length_a   1.000
_cell.length_b   1.000
_cell.length_c   1.000
_cell.angle_alpha   90.00
_cell.angle_beta   90.00
_cell.angle_gamma   90.00
#
_symmetry.space_group_name_H-M   'P 1'
#
loop_
_entity.id
_entity.type
_entity.pdbx_description
1 polymer ?
#
loop_
_entity_poly.entity_id
_entity_poly.type
_entity_poly.pdbx_seq_one_letter_code
_entity_poly.pdbx_strand_id
1 'polypeptide(L)'
;MKNIEFAARFIPSSFVSGDIYNVFRLDENHIGLYQIDVSGHGVVAAFFSVSLYRQLTQDLYPKGLLKVPLSEPPHYEINHPKKVIALLDKEYSSMLAAQGHYFTMVYGILNIKTGELSLCRAGHTFPLFISSTKGEAYYIKEGGPPIGFGLPRFDESKTIKLAPGDKVVLFSDGVNESVSPQGTLYGIERIKEFLLKHHSLPLSEAFDLLLKDVKSFQGKEEFSDDVSILGLTWLDNK
;
A
#
# COMPACT_ATOMS: atom_id res chain seq x y z
N MET A 1 13.60 -12.16 -8.02
CA MET A 1 12.41 -12.82 -8.62
C MET A 1 12.42 -12.46 -10.09
N LYS A 2 12.38 -13.43 -11.00
CA LYS A 2 12.63 -13.09 -12.43
C LYS A 2 11.52 -12.28 -13.12
N ASN A 3 10.30 -12.30 -12.56
CA ASN A 3 9.10 -11.79 -13.25
C ASN A 3 8.47 -10.56 -12.62
N ILE A 4 9.09 -9.97 -11.62
CA ILE A 4 8.52 -8.84 -10.88
C ILE A 4 9.64 -7.90 -10.50
N GLU A 5 9.42 -6.63 -10.73
CA GLU A 5 10.23 -5.54 -10.21
C GLU A 5 9.44 -4.76 -9.17
N PHE A 6 10.06 -4.43 -8.06
CA PHE A 6 9.52 -3.55 -7.04
C PHE A 6 10.37 -2.28 -6.96
N ALA A 7 9.70 -1.17 -6.76
CA ALA A 7 10.35 0.10 -6.46
C ALA A 7 9.62 0.78 -5.29
N ALA A 8 10.37 1.48 -4.45
CA ALA A 8 9.80 2.25 -3.37
C ALA A 8 10.55 3.56 -3.14
N ARG A 9 9.84 4.55 -2.62
CA ARG A 9 10.42 5.79 -2.08
C ARG A 9 9.77 6.06 -0.73
N PHE A 10 10.60 6.54 0.19
CA PHE A 10 10.17 6.89 1.53
C PHE A 10 10.90 8.16 1.97
N ILE A 11 10.14 9.18 2.30
CA ILE A 11 10.64 10.47 2.77
C ILE A 11 9.85 10.83 4.03
N PRO A 12 10.40 10.62 5.20
CA PRO A 12 9.73 11.00 6.45
C PRO A 12 9.69 12.53 6.58
N SER A 13 8.58 13.05 7.07
CA SER A 13 8.38 14.49 7.37
C SER A 13 9.10 14.92 8.65
N SER A 14 9.40 13.96 9.54
CA SER A 14 10.09 14.18 10.81
C SER A 14 11.07 13.04 11.13
N PHE A 15 11.66 13.05 12.35
CA PHE A 15 12.62 12.01 12.78
C PHE A 15 12.04 10.60 12.83
N VAL A 16 10.74 10.46 12.97
CA VAL A 16 10.01 9.20 13.00
C VAL A 16 8.71 9.34 12.22
N SER A 17 8.29 8.26 11.57
CA SER A 17 7.17 8.23 10.65
C SER A 17 6.06 7.30 11.12
N GLY A 18 4.80 7.66 10.84
CA GLY A 18 3.63 6.79 10.92
C GLY A 18 3.50 5.84 9.73
N ASP A 19 4.05 6.24 8.58
CA ASP A 19 4.04 5.46 7.35
C ASP A 19 4.97 4.24 7.45
N ILE A 20 4.46 3.10 7.00
CA ILE A 20 5.28 1.90 6.74
C ILE A 20 4.79 1.19 5.50
N TYR A 21 5.71 0.54 4.81
CA TYR A 21 5.40 -0.40 3.73
C TYR A 21 6.30 -1.63 3.80
N ASN A 22 5.86 -2.71 3.20
CA ASN A 22 6.68 -3.90 3.08
C ASN A 22 6.25 -4.74 1.86
N VAL A 23 7.22 -5.50 1.35
CA VAL A 23 7.03 -6.56 0.37
C VAL A 23 7.75 -7.79 0.89
N PHE A 24 7.02 -8.88 1.06
CA PHE A 24 7.55 -10.08 1.69
C PHE A 24 6.97 -11.35 1.07
N ARG A 25 7.72 -12.43 1.18
CA ARG A 25 7.30 -13.72 0.65
C ARG A 25 6.35 -14.41 1.64
N LEU A 26 5.14 -14.73 1.21
CA LEU A 26 4.21 -15.55 1.99
C LEU A 26 4.53 -17.03 1.87
N ASP A 27 4.76 -17.52 0.63
CA ASP A 27 5.19 -18.86 0.33
C ASP A 27 5.97 -18.91 -1.00
N GLU A 28 6.12 -20.11 -1.58
CA GLU A 28 6.84 -20.28 -2.85
C GLU A 28 6.19 -19.55 -4.03
N ASN A 29 4.88 -19.32 -3.96
CA ASN A 29 4.07 -18.81 -5.06
C ASN A 29 3.43 -17.45 -4.77
N HIS A 30 3.44 -16.99 -3.50
CA HIS A 30 2.72 -15.79 -3.07
C HIS A 30 3.65 -14.78 -2.40
N ILE A 31 3.45 -13.53 -2.77
CA ILE A 31 4.08 -12.35 -2.16
C ILE A 31 2.97 -11.54 -1.49
N GLY A 32 3.17 -11.20 -0.24
CA GLY A 32 2.40 -10.17 0.46
C GLY A 32 3.02 -8.79 0.24
N LEU A 33 2.20 -7.77 0.12
CA LEU A 33 2.63 -6.38 0.11
C LEU A 33 1.63 -5.54 0.90
N TYR A 34 2.12 -4.52 1.56
CA TYR A 34 1.26 -3.55 2.23
C TYR A 34 1.88 -2.16 2.28
N GLN A 35 1.00 -1.20 2.42
CA GLN A 35 1.30 0.17 2.81
C GLN A 35 0.31 0.57 3.90
N ILE A 36 0.80 1.18 4.96
CA ILE A 36 0.04 1.60 6.14
C ILE A 36 0.44 3.03 6.46
N ASP A 37 -0.54 3.82 6.85
CA ASP A 37 -0.36 5.14 7.42
C ASP A 37 -1.14 5.21 8.74
N VAL A 38 -0.44 5.52 9.82
CA VAL A 38 -1.00 5.63 11.18
C VAL A 38 -1.36 7.07 11.46
N SER A 39 -2.62 7.31 11.83
CA SER A 39 -3.14 8.65 12.14
C SER A 39 -2.30 9.39 13.17
N GLY A 40 -1.98 10.65 12.86
CA GLY A 40 -1.10 11.48 13.68
C GLY A 40 0.38 11.31 13.31
N HIS A 41 1.26 12.03 14.00
CA HIS A 41 2.69 12.07 13.70
C HIS A 41 3.53 11.89 14.97
N GLY A 42 4.83 11.64 14.78
CA GLY A 42 5.79 11.56 15.84
C GLY A 42 5.84 10.18 16.51
N VAL A 43 6.30 10.17 17.77
CA VAL A 43 6.75 8.96 18.48
C VAL A 43 5.63 7.92 18.66
N VAL A 44 4.39 8.36 18.93
CA VAL A 44 3.26 7.44 19.17
C VAL A 44 2.89 6.70 17.89
N ALA A 45 2.73 7.42 16.77
CA ALA A 45 2.44 6.83 15.47
C ALA A 45 3.55 5.85 15.05
N ALA A 46 4.82 6.23 15.24
CA ALA A 46 5.96 5.38 14.91
C ALA A 46 6.02 4.09 15.76
N PHE A 47 5.75 4.15 17.06
CA PHE A 47 5.68 2.93 17.86
C PHE A 47 4.56 2.00 17.43
N PHE A 48 3.45 2.59 17.01
CA PHE A 48 2.32 1.81 16.50
C PHE A 48 2.66 1.16 15.16
N SER A 49 3.30 1.89 14.23
CA SER A 49 3.74 1.34 12.95
C SER A 49 4.74 0.18 13.13
N VAL A 50 5.69 0.29 14.07
CA VAL A 50 6.60 -0.82 14.43
C VAL A 50 5.83 -2.04 14.99
N SER A 51 4.81 -1.82 15.82
CA SER A 51 3.97 -2.91 16.33
C SER A 51 3.23 -3.63 15.20
N LEU A 52 2.64 -2.88 14.27
CA LEU A 52 1.99 -3.43 13.07
C LEU A 52 2.97 -4.19 12.18
N TYR A 53 4.16 -3.63 11.95
CA TYR A 53 5.22 -4.31 11.19
C TYR A 53 5.56 -5.67 11.78
N ARG A 54 5.75 -5.76 13.09
CA ARG A 54 6.04 -7.04 13.79
C ARG A 54 4.90 -8.04 13.65
N GLN A 55 3.66 -7.59 13.65
CA GLN A 55 2.50 -8.45 13.54
C GLN A 55 2.27 -8.96 12.11
N LEU A 56 2.63 -8.15 11.12
CA LEU A 56 2.53 -8.48 9.69
C LEU A 56 3.78 -9.18 9.14
N THR A 57 4.72 -9.61 10.00
CA THR A 57 5.85 -10.43 9.56
C THR A 57 5.42 -11.87 9.33
N GLN A 58 6.10 -12.56 8.42
CA GLN A 58 5.77 -13.93 8.00
C GLN A 58 5.87 -14.94 9.12
N ASP A 59 6.80 -14.72 10.04
CA ASP A 59 7.22 -15.73 10.97
C ASP A 59 6.35 -15.77 12.21
N LEU A 60 5.51 -16.83 12.23
CA LEU A 60 5.15 -17.54 13.46
C LEU A 60 4.30 -16.78 14.47
N TYR A 61 3.42 -15.88 14.01
CA TYR A 61 2.41 -15.45 14.96
C TYR A 61 1.34 -16.53 15.15
N PRO A 62 1.17 -17.06 16.37
CA PRO A 62 0.20 -18.11 16.65
C PRO A 62 -1.25 -17.70 16.41
N LYS A 63 -1.51 -16.44 16.08
CA LYS A 63 -2.85 -15.89 15.86
C LYS A 63 -3.41 -16.06 14.44
N GLY A 64 -2.65 -16.62 13.50
CA GLY A 64 -3.15 -16.91 12.16
C GLY A 64 -3.58 -15.67 11.34
N LEU A 65 -2.88 -14.54 11.50
CA LEU A 65 -3.22 -13.30 10.79
C LEU A 65 -3.04 -13.43 9.29
N LEU A 66 -1.86 -13.83 8.82
CA LEU A 66 -1.54 -13.97 7.40
C LEU A 66 -1.79 -15.38 6.88
N LYS A 67 -1.60 -16.38 7.74
CA LYS A 67 -1.78 -17.79 7.45
C LYS A 67 -2.53 -18.48 8.57
N VAL A 68 -3.40 -19.41 8.20
CA VAL A 68 -4.10 -20.29 9.15
C VAL A 68 -3.46 -21.67 9.06
N PRO A 69 -3.02 -22.28 10.19
CA PRO A 69 -2.51 -23.63 10.18
C PRO A 69 -3.61 -24.64 9.82
N LEU A 70 -3.25 -25.64 9.01
CA LEU A 70 -4.08 -26.78 8.62
C LEU A 70 -3.43 -28.07 9.08
N SER A 71 -4.25 -29.11 9.36
CA SER A 71 -3.78 -30.45 9.71
C SER A 71 -3.16 -31.20 8.53
N GLU A 72 -3.66 -30.92 7.31
CA GLU A 72 -3.22 -31.57 6.08
C GLU A 72 -2.30 -30.66 5.25
N PRO A 73 -1.42 -31.23 4.41
CA PRO A 73 -0.60 -30.47 3.48
C PRO A 73 -1.44 -29.51 2.61
N PRO A 74 -0.98 -28.28 2.38
CA PRO A 74 0.35 -27.70 2.67
C PRO A 74 0.56 -27.22 4.13
N HIS A 75 -0.27 -27.66 5.08
CA HIS A 75 -0.27 -27.32 6.51
C HIS A 75 -0.58 -25.84 6.84
N TYR A 76 -0.98 -25.05 5.86
CA TYR A 76 -1.49 -23.70 6.05
C TYR A 76 -2.37 -23.27 4.87
N GLU A 77 -3.22 -22.28 5.15
CA GLU A 77 -3.97 -21.51 4.16
C GLU A 77 -3.60 -20.04 4.31
N ILE A 78 -3.37 -19.34 3.18
CA ILE A 78 -3.12 -17.90 3.19
C ILE A 78 -4.46 -17.18 3.33
N ASN A 79 -4.56 -16.31 4.34
CA ASN A 79 -5.74 -15.49 4.52
C ASN A 79 -5.88 -14.47 3.39
N HIS A 80 -7.06 -14.43 2.79
CA HIS A 80 -7.39 -13.42 1.78
C HIS A 80 -7.24 -11.99 2.36
N PRO A 81 -6.83 -10.98 1.57
CA PRO A 81 -6.60 -9.60 2.04
C PRO A 81 -7.76 -9.02 2.88
N LYS A 82 -8.98 -9.22 2.46
CA LYS A 82 -10.18 -8.82 3.21
C LYS A 82 -10.22 -9.41 4.63
N LYS A 83 -9.83 -10.68 4.78
CA LYS A 83 -9.81 -11.36 6.09
C LYS A 83 -8.71 -10.81 6.99
N VAL A 84 -7.54 -10.51 6.43
CA VAL A 84 -6.43 -9.89 7.18
C VAL A 84 -6.87 -8.54 7.75
N ILE A 85 -7.48 -7.67 6.94
CA ILE A 85 -8.00 -6.38 7.39
C ILE A 85 -9.07 -6.55 8.48
N ALA A 86 -9.99 -7.47 8.32
CA ALA A 86 -11.04 -7.73 9.33
C ALA A 86 -10.47 -8.24 10.66
N LEU A 87 -9.40 -9.07 10.62
CA LEU A 87 -8.72 -9.54 11.83
C LEU A 87 -7.97 -8.42 12.54
N LEU A 88 -7.28 -7.55 11.78
CA LEU A 88 -6.62 -6.36 12.33
C LEU A 88 -7.65 -5.42 12.98
N ASP A 89 -8.75 -5.14 12.31
CA ASP A 89 -9.80 -4.28 12.88
C ASP A 89 -10.37 -4.87 14.17
N LYS A 90 -10.66 -6.16 14.20
CA LYS A 90 -11.12 -6.85 15.42
C LYS A 90 -10.13 -6.72 16.58
N GLU A 91 -8.83 -6.76 16.29
CA GLU A 91 -7.79 -6.69 17.32
C GLU A 91 -7.58 -5.26 17.83
N TYR A 92 -7.62 -4.28 16.93
CA TYR A 92 -7.18 -2.92 17.22
C TYR A 92 -8.30 -1.91 17.46
N SER A 93 -9.53 -2.13 16.95
CA SER A 93 -10.59 -1.12 16.97
C SER A 93 -10.93 -0.59 18.36
N SER A 94 -11.04 -1.46 19.37
CA SER A 94 -11.40 -1.01 20.72
C SER A 94 -10.30 -0.18 21.38
N MET A 95 -9.04 -0.56 21.16
CA MET A 95 -7.88 0.14 21.72
C MET A 95 -7.67 1.49 21.04
N LEU A 96 -7.74 1.51 19.71
CA LEU A 96 -7.51 2.71 18.90
C LEU A 96 -8.62 3.74 19.08
N ALA A 97 -9.88 3.32 19.04
CA ALA A 97 -11.01 4.20 19.24
C ALA A 97 -10.99 4.87 20.61
N ALA A 98 -10.57 4.15 21.68
CA ALA A 98 -10.42 4.70 23.01
C ALA A 98 -9.33 5.78 23.10
N GLN A 99 -8.36 5.77 22.21
CA GLN A 99 -7.25 6.72 22.16
C GLN A 99 -7.44 7.80 21.09
N GLY A 100 -8.52 7.74 20.29
CA GLY A 100 -8.76 8.65 19.18
C GLY A 100 -7.81 8.43 17.99
N HIS A 101 -7.23 7.23 17.86
CA HIS A 101 -6.34 6.86 16.77
C HIS A 101 -7.01 5.88 15.80
N TYR A 102 -6.50 5.85 14.59
CA TYR A 102 -6.85 4.87 13.55
C TYR A 102 -5.64 4.69 12.63
N PHE A 103 -5.70 3.74 11.74
CA PHE A 103 -4.75 3.66 10.65
C PHE A 103 -5.42 3.27 9.34
N THR A 104 -4.81 3.71 8.26
CA THR A 104 -5.21 3.35 6.90
C THR A 104 -4.29 2.28 6.37
N MET A 105 -4.78 1.42 5.46
CA MET A 105 -3.99 0.30 4.95
C MET A 105 -4.44 -0.11 3.56
N VAL A 106 -3.47 -0.47 2.72
CA VAL A 106 -3.68 -1.40 1.60
C VAL A 106 -2.90 -2.66 1.89
N TYR A 107 -3.57 -3.81 1.80
CA TYR A 107 -2.92 -5.11 1.84
C TYR A 107 -3.21 -5.89 0.56
N GLY A 108 -2.17 -6.49 0.00
CA GLY A 108 -2.26 -7.25 -1.24
C GLY A 108 -1.52 -8.57 -1.20
N ILE A 109 -1.99 -9.51 -2.00
CA ILE A 109 -1.36 -10.81 -2.24
C ILE A 109 -1.22 -11.00 -3.74
N LEU A 110 0.02 -11.15 -4.19
CA LEU A 110 0.37 -11.44 -5.58
C LEU A 110 0.75 -12.91 -5.73
N ASN A 111 0.04 -13.62 -6.59
CA ASN A 111 0.45 -14.96 -7.03
C ASN A 111 1.47 -14.81 -8.16
N ILE A 112 2.73 -15.20 -7.90
CA ILE A 112 3.84 -15.02 -8.84
C ILE A 112 3.85 -16.01 -10.01
N LYS A 113 3.03 -17.06 -9.96
CA LYS A 113 2.85 -17.99 -11.07
C LYS A 113 1.78 -17.52 -12.04
N THR A 114 0.70 -16.97 -11.49
CA THR A 114 -0.45 -16.60 -12.30
C THR A 114 -0.48 -15.11 -12.64
N GLY A 115 0.22 -14.24 -11.91
CA GLY A 115 0.12 -12.79 -12.05
C GLY A 115 -1.21 -12.23 -11.51
N GLU A 116 -1.92 -13.00 -10.69
CA GLU A 116 -3.12 -12.51 -10.01
C GLU A 116 -2.75 -11.74 -8.76
N LEU A 117 -3.18 -10.50 -8.69
CA LEU A 117 -3.02 -9.61 -7.55
C LEU A 117 -4.39 -9.35 -6.91
N SER A 118 -4.56 -9.79 -5.68
CA SER A 118 -5.74 -9.48 -4.86
C SER A 118 -5.39 -8.38 -3.87
N LEU A 119 -6.16 -7.29 -3.86
CA LEU A 119 -5.98 -6.13 -2.99
C LEU A 119 -7.23 -5.89 -2.16
N CYS A 120 -7.04 -5.44 -0.91
CA CYS A 120 -8.09 -4.85 -0.09
C CYS A 120 -7.56 -3.59 0.58
N ARG A 121 -8.35 -2.52 0.55
CA ARG A 121 -8.04 -1.21 1.08
C ARG A 121 -8.90 -0.91 2.32
N ALA A 122 -8.27 -0.38 3.35
CA ALA A 122 -8.93 0.10 4.56
C ALA A 122 -8.62 1.59 4.76
N GLY A 123 -9.46 2.45 4.20
CA GLY A 123 -9.36 3.92 4.33
C GLY A 123 -8.16 4.59 3.65
N HIS A 124 -7.20 3.84 3.15
CA HIS A 124 -5.97 4.36 2.52
C HIS A 124 -6.25 5.02 1.16
N THR A 125 -5.28 5.73 0.60
CA THR A 125 -5.34 6.25 -0.78
C THR A 125 -5.62 5.11 -1.77
N PHE A 126 -6.22 5.46 -2.92
CA PHE A 126 -6.58 4.45 -3.92
C PHE A 126 -5.34 3.91 -4.64
N PRO A 127 -5.11 2.59 -4.67
CA PRO A 127 -4.08 2.01 -5.52
C PRO A 127 -4.30 2.38 -6.99
N LEU A 128 -3.22 2.79 -7.67
CA LEU A 128 -3.25 3.10 -9.09
C LEU A 128 -2.80 1.88 -9.89
N PHE A 129 -3.65 1.42 -10.79
CA PHE A 129 -3.31 0.43 -11.82
C PHE A 129 -2.99 1.13 -13.14
N ILE A 130 -1.91 0.73 -13.79
CA ILE A 130 -1.48 1.23 -15.10
C ILE A 130 -1.33 0.04 -16.04
N SER A 131 -2.16 0.00 -17.09
CA SER A 131 -2.09 -1.02 -18.13
C SER A 131 -1.06 -0.64 -19.19
N SER A 132 -0.04 -1.44 -19.30
CA SER A 132 1.00 -1.25 -20.34
C SER A 132 0.45 -1.53 -21.73
N THR A 133 -0.45 -2.51 -21.88
CA THR A 133 -0.99 -2.93 -23.16
C THR A 133 -2.04 -1.96 -23.71
N LYS A 134 -2.81 -1.32 -22.83
CA LYS A 134 -3.88 -0.40 -23.22
C LYS A 134 -3.46 1.07 -23.18
N GLY A 135 -2.35 1.39 -22.50
CA GLY A 135 -1.93 2.77 -22.31
C GLY A 135 -2.92 3.60 -21.47
N GLU A 136 -3.58 2.95 -20.52
CA GLU A 136 -4.58 3.58 -19.64
C GLU A 136 -4.28 3.31 -18.17
N ALA A 137 -4.78 4.18 -17.30
CA ALA A 137 -4.64 4.02 -15.86
C ALA A 137 -5.95 4.32 -15.15
N TYR A 138 -6.22 3.57 -14.07
CA TYR A 138 -7.39 3.79 -13.22
C TYR A 138 -7.10 3.47 -11.77
N TYR A 139 -7.85 4.11 -10.88
CA TYR A 139 -7.80 3.85 -9.45
C TYR A 139 -8.66 2.65 -9.05
N ILE A 140 -8.10 1.76 -8.24
CA ILE A 140 -8.81 0.65 -7.59
C ILE A 140 -9.52 1.24 -6.37
N LYS A 141 -10.86 1.41 -6.49
CA LYS A 141 -11.68 2.11 -5.49
C LYS A 141 -12.27 1.18 -4.43
N GLU A 142 -12.30 -0.11 -4.72
CA GLU A 142 -12.80 -1.13 -3.80
C GLU A 142 -12.05 -1.06 -2.45
N GLY A 143 -12.76 -1.27 -1.35
CA GLY A 143 -12.20 -1.20 0.01
C GLY A 143 -13.25 -0.93 1.07
N GLY A 144 -12.81 -0.57 2.25
CA GLY A 144 -13.63 -0.26 3.41
C GLY A 144 -13.08 0.92 4.22
N PRO A 145 -13.65 1.19 5.40
CA PRO A 145 -13.22 2.27 6.27
C PRO A 145 -11.85 2.01 6.89
N PRO A 146 -11.17 3.04 7.43
CA PRO A 146 -9.95 2.89 8.21
C PRO A 146 -10.10 1.89 9.36
N ILE A 147 -9.01 1.27 9.77
CA ILE A 147 -8.98 0.36 10.91
C ILE A 147 -8.91 1.18 12.20
N GLY A 148 -9.77 0.84 13.18
CA GLY A 148 -9.84 1.57 14.44
C GLY A 148 -10.78 2.77 14.43
N PHE A 149 -11.45 3.05 13.32
CA PHE A 149 -12.35 4.20 13.19
C PHE A 149 -13.73 4.01 13.85
N GLY A 150 -14.02 2.79 14.35
CA GLY A 150 -15.27 2.48 15.03
C GLY A 150 -16.50 2.35 14.10
N LEU A 151 -16.28 2.27 12.80
CA LEU A 151 -17.36 2.08 11.81
C LEU A 151 -17.60 0.58 11.53
N PRO A 152 -18.85 0.19 11.23
CA PRO A 152 -19.11 -1.16 10.70
C PRO A 152 -18.27 -1.43 9.44
N ARG A 153 -17.68 -2.63 9.35
CA ARG A 153 -16.86 -3.00 8.19
C ARG A 153 -17.70 -3.65 7.08
N PHE A 154 -17.51 -3.15 5.87
CA PHE A 154 -17.97 -3.73 4.61
C PHE A 154 -16.85 -3.63 3.59
N ASP A 155 -15.79 -4.37 3.87
CA ASP A 155 -14.63 -4.35 2.99
C ASP A 155 -14.92 -5.03 1.67
N GLU A 156 -14.56 -4.36 0.58
CA GLU A 156 -14.52 -4.93 -0.75
C GLU A 156 -13.08 -5.18 -1.16
N SER A 157 -12.84 -6.26 -1.85
CA SER A 157 -11.53 -6.60 -2.40
C SER A 157 -11.59 -6.67 -3.92
N LYS A 158 -10.49 -6.30 -4.57
CA LYS A 158 -10.31 -6.40 -6.01
C LYS A 158 -9.24 -7.42 -6.34
N THR A 159 -9.54 -8.33 -7.25
CA THR A 159 -8.54 -9.18 -7.88
C THR A 159 -8.36 -8.73 -9.32
N ILE A 160 -7.11 -8.51 -9.72
CA ILE A 160 -6.72 -8.14 -11.09
C ILE A 160 -5.71 -9.17 -11.62
N LYS A 161 -5.79 -9.44 -12.91
CA LYS A 161 -4.82 -10.24 -13.63
C LYS A 161 -3.85 -9.30 -14.33
N LEU A 162 -2.59 -9.35 -13.93
CA LEU A 162 -1.54 -8.52 -14.50
C LEU A 162 -1.06 -9.12 -15.82
N ALA A 163 -0.97 -8.28 -16.84
CA ALA A 163 -0.27 -8.55 -18.09
C ALA A 163 1.19 -8.03 -18.02
N PRO A 164 2.10 -8.57 -18.85
CA PRO A 164 3.48 -8.07 -18.89
C PRO A 164 3.56 -6.55 -19.12
N GLY A 165 4.32 -5.88 -18.29
CA GLY A 165 4.48 -4.43 -18.27
C GLY A 165 3.45 -3.67 -17.44
N ASP A 166 2.38 -4.32 -16.97
CA ASP A 166 1.40 -3.68 -16.09
C ASP A 166 2.04 -3.30 -14.75
N LYS A 167 1.60 -2.16 -14.20
CA LYS A 167 2.11 -1.61 -12.96
C LYS A 167 0.99 -1.36 -11.97
N VAL A 168 1.31 -1.53 -10.70
CA VAL A 168 0.44 -1.11 -9.58
C VAL A 168 1.24 -0.24 -8.65
N VAL A 169 0.70 0.92 -8.29
CA VAL A 169 1.35 1.90 -7.44
C VAL A 169 0.46 2.21 -6.23
N LEU A 170 1.03 2.11 -5.05
CA LEU A 170 0.48 2.55 -3.78
C LEU A 170 1.23 3.82 -3.36
N PHE A 171 0.56 4.75 -2.71
CA PHE A 171 1.18 5.98 -2.19
C PHE A 171 0.41 6.48 -0.98
N SER A 172 1.10 7.12 -0.03
CA SER A 172 0.48 7.79 1.11
C SER A 172 -0.10 9.16 0.72
N ASP A 173 -0.92 9.70 1.58
CA ASP A 173 -1.60 10.99 1.33
C ASP A 173 -0.63 12.17 1.27
N GLY A 174 0.56 12.10 1.89
CA GLY A 174 1.60 13.10 1.77
C GLY A 174 2.00 13.44 0.33
N VAL A 175 1.74 12.51 -0.63
CA VAL A 175 1.95 12.79 -2.07
C VAL A 175 0.82 13.64 -2.64
N ASN A 176 -0.44 13.18 -2.50
CA ASN A 176 -1.59 13.84 -3.13
C ASN A 176 -2.09 15.07 -2.35
N GLU A 177 -1.80 15.17 -1.06
CA GLU A 177 -2.16 16.30 -0.22
C GLU A 177 -1.10 17.39 -0.14
N SER A 178 0.03 17.23 -0.85
CA SER A 178 1.00 18.29 -1.04
C SER A 178 0.33 19.55 -1.60
N VAL A 179 0.57 20.71 -0.95
CA VAL A 179 -0.15 21.97 -1.21
C VAL A 179 0.75 22.97 -1.91
N SER A 180 0.26 23.57 -3.00
CA SER A 180 0.93 24.67 -3.69
C SER A 180 0.93 25.95 -2.85
N PRO A 181 1.77 26.97 -3.18
CA PRO A 181 1.73 28.27 -2.51
C PRO A 181 0.37 28.99 -2.59
N GLN A 182 -0.49 28.60 -3.55
CA GLN A 182 -1.84 29.12 -3.73
C GLN A 182 -2.91 28.35 -2.98
N GLY A 183 -2.54 27.31 -2.20
CA GLY A 183 -3.47 26.50 -1.40
C GLY A 183 -4.16 25.38 -2.18
N THR A 184 -3.67 25.02 -3.38
CA THR A 184 -4.25 23.93 -4.18
C THR A 184 -3.53 22.62 -3.87
N LEU A 185 -4.29 21.51 -3.69
CA LEU A 185 -3.74 20.18 -3.53
C LEU A 185 -3.13 19.66 -4.84
N TYR A 186 -2.07 18.88 -4.75
CA TYR A 186 -1.49 18.17 -5.90
C TYR A 186 -2.52 17.24 -6.55
N GLY A 187 -3.17 16.42 -5.74
CA GLY A 187 -4.33 15.63 -6.11
C GLY A 187 -4.01 14.32 -6.84
N ILE A 188 -4.91 13.36 -6.70
CA ILE A 188 -4.73 12.00 -7.27
C ILE A 188 -4.74 12.01 -8.80
N GLU A 189 -5.55 12.86 -9.46
CA GLU A 189 -5.63 12.89 -10.93
C GLU A 189 -4.29 13.30 -11.55
N ARG A 190 -3.58 14.26 -10.94
CA ARG A 190 -2.26 14.66 -11.41
C ARG A 190 -1.23 13.54 -11.24
N ILE A 191 -1.29 12.77 -10.15
CA ILE A 191 -0.46 11.56 -9.96
C ILE A 191 -0.71 10.56 -11.08
N LYS A 192 -1.98 10.28 -11.37
CA LYS A 192 -2.38 9.34 -12.43
C LYS A 192 -1.86 9.77 -13.81
N GLU A 193 -2.10 11.02 -14.18
CA GLU A 193 -1.66 11.57 -15.46
C GLU A 193 -0.14 11.56 -15.57
N PHE A 194 0.57 11.93 -14.49
CA PHE A 194 2.03 11.93 -14.46
C PHE A 194 2.60 10.52 -14.66
N LEU A 195 2.13 9.54 -13.87
CA LEU A 195 2.63 8.17 -13.94
C LEU A 195 2.23 7.47 -15.24
N LEU A 196 1.04 7.78 -15.78
CA LEU A 196 0.63 7.29 -17.10
C LEU A 196 1.53 7.85 -18.21
N LYS A 197 1.84 9.15 -18.18
CA LYS A 197 2.77 9.77 -19.13
C LYS A 197 4.15 9.14 -19.11
N HIS A 198 4.59 8.69 -17.94
CA HIS A 198 5.92 8.10 -17.73
C HIS A 198 5.88 6.56 -17.60
N HIS A 199 4.79 5.92 -18.06
CA HIS A 199 4.57 4.48 -17.87
C HIS A 199 5.64 3.58 -18.51
N SER A 200 6.37 4.06 -19.52
CA SER A 200 7.46 3.33 -20.18
C SER A 200 8.76 3.29 -19.36
N LEU A 201 8.92 4.18 -18.39
CA LEU A 201 10.10 4.23 -17.53
C LEU A 201 10.05 3.13 -16.44
N PRO A 202 11.21 2.69 -15.93
CA PRO A 202 11.27 1.95 -14.68
C PRO A 202 10.56 2.73 -13.56
N LEU A 203 9.87 2.01 -12.66
CA LEU A 203 9.12 2.67 -11.56
C LEU A 203 10.03 3.54 -10.68
N SER A 204 11.27 3.11 -10.44
CA SER A 204 12.24 3.89 -9.67
C SER A 204 12.48 5.28 -10.26
N GLU A 205 12.66 5.37 -11.57
CA GLU A 205 12.86 6.64 -12.29
C GLU A 205 11.56 7.48 -12.31
N ALA A 206 10.42 6.82 -12.58
CA ALA A 206 9.12 7.49 -12.59
C ALA A 206 8.79 8.11 -11.21
N PHE A 207 9.14 7.42 -10.11
CA PHE A 207 8.94 7.93 -8.76
C PHE A 207 9.85 9.13 -8.44
N ASP A 208 11.12 9.09 -8.85
CA ASP A 208 12.03 10.22 -8.67
C ASP A 208 11.55 11.47 -9.42
N LEU A 209 11.06 11.27 -10.64
CA LEU A 209 10.47 12.36 -11.42
C LEU A 209 9.18 12.88 -10.81
N LEU A 210 8.30 11.99 -10.31
CA LEU A 210 7.06 12.38 -9.63
C LEU A 210 7.36 13.21 -8.38
N LEU A 211 8.28 12.75 -7.54
CA LEU A 211 8.65 13.49 -6.32
C LEU A 211 9.26 14.86 -6.61
N LYS A 212 10.05 14.96 -7.69
CA LYS A 212 10.57 16.25 -8.17
C LYS A 212 9.45 17.17 -8.65
N ASP A 213 8.45 16.63 -9.35
CA ASP A 213 7.29 17.41 -9.81
C ASP A 213 6.44 17.90 -8.63
N VAL A 214 6.18 17.03 -7.62
CA VAL A 214 5.47 17.40 -6.40
C VAL A 214 6.21 18.51 -5.64
N LYS A 215 7.54 18.40 -5.46
CA LYS A 215 8.35 19.45 -4.84
C LYS A 215 8.29 20.77 -5.59
N SER A 216 8.38 20.72 -6.91
CA SER A 216 8.24 21.91 -7.76
C SER A 216 6.86 22.55 -7.62
N PHE A 217 5.81 21.74 -7.54
CA PHE A 217 4.43 22.19 -7.35
C PHE A 217 4.20 22.87 -6.00
N GLN A 218 4.71 22.27 -4.91
CA GLN A 218 4.57 22.85 -3.57
C GLN A 218 5.51 24.04 -3.31
N GLY A 219 6.54 24.23 -4.15
CA GLY A 219 7.53 25.29 -3.99
C GLY A 219 8.42 25.13 -2.75
N LYS A 220 8.53 23.93 -2.20
CA LYS A 220 9.32 23.58 -1.01
C LYS A 220 10.08 22.30 -1.25
N GLU A 221 11.25 22.17 -0.60
CA GLU A 221 12.05 20.93 -0.64
C GLU A 221 11.57 19.88 0.34
N GLU A 222 11.01 20.30 1.48
CA GLU A 222 10.52 19.41 2.54
C GLU A 222 9.02 19.15 2.38
N PHE A 223 8.61 17.93 2.63
CA PHE A 223 7.21 17.56 2.70
C PHE A 223 6.64 17.87 4.09
N SER A 224 5.37 18.26 4.14
CA SER A 224 4.66 18.56 5.38
C SER A 224 4.13 17.31 6.07
N ASP A 225 4.06 16.20 5.36
CA ASP A 225 3.65 14.89 5.85
C ASP A 225 4.58 13.80 5.31
N ASP A 226 4.50 12.61 5.89
CA ASP A 226 5.26 11.46 5.46
C ASP A 226 4.89 11.08 4.01
N VAL A 227 5.89 10.81 3.20
CA VAL A 227 5.72 10.40 1.81
C VAL A 227 6.25 8.98 1.65
N SER A 228 5.35 8.07 1.32
CA SER A 228 5.71 6.72 0.94
C SER A 228 5.06 6.33 -0.39
N ILE A 229 5.84 5.73 -1.28
CA ILE A 229 5.39 5.22 -2.57
C ILE A 229 5.94 3.81 -2.71
N LEU A 230 5.07 2.86 -3.01
CA LEU A 230 5.44 1.48 -3.30
C LEU A 230 4.82 1.07 -4.64
N GLY A 231 5.62 0.51 -5.53
CA GLY A 231 5.12 0.03 -6.81
C GLY A 231 5.67 -1.32 -7.20
N LEU A 232 4.91 -2.03 -8.00
CA LEU A 232 5.33 -3.26 -8.66
C LEU A 232 5.12 -3.15 -10.17
N THR A 233 6.02 -3.78 -10.94
CA THR A 233 5.87 -4.03 -12.37
C THR A 233 5.84 -5.53 -12.58
N TRP A 234 4.82 -6.02 -13.27
CA TRP A 234 4.78 -7.40 -13.73
C TRP A 234 5.59 -7.54 -15.00
N LEU A 235 6.64 -8.35 -14.98
CA LEU A 235 7.53 -8.53 -16.12
C LEU A 235 7.17 -9.77 -16.94
N ASP A 236 7.61 -9.82 -18.17
CA ASP A 236 7.44 -10.99 -19.04
C ASP A 236 8.32 -12.16 -18.55
N ASN A 237 7.78 -13.37 -18.65
CA ASN A 237 8.54 -14.61 -18.43
C ASN A 237 9.45 -14.86 -19.66
N LYS A 238 10.61 -14.24 -19.68
CA LYS A 238 11.66 -14.62 -20.64
C LYS A 238 12.50 -15.77 -20.12
#